data_430dbca01c8dce4a670bd0e73f5ed05a
#
_entry.id   430dbca01c8dce4a670bd0e73f5ed05a
#
_cell.length_a   1.000
_cell.length_b   1.000
_cell.length_c   1.000
_cell.angle_alpha   90.00
_cell.angle_beta   90.00
_cell.angle_gamma   90.00
#
_symmetry.space_group_name_H-M   'P 1'
#
loop_
_entity.id
_entity.type
_entity.pdbx_description
1 polymer ?
#
loop_
_entity_poly.entity_id
_entity_poly.type
_entity_poly.pdbx_seq_one_letter_code
_entity_poly.pdbx_strand_id
1 'polypeptide(L)'
;MQIKNRKFLYSVEKNSEWSWSHCHKPTPLIIDNDTIRIYFGTRSKDGVTRTTFIDLDSTDIYNLTVKYIHDKPIFDIGKIGTFDDSGANVSSIVKVDNVIYMYYIGWNPSTTVHTRNSIGVVVSKDNGWSFQRIYDGSILDRTKDEPYYTGAVDVRKEKNIWKMWYTSGKVWKMINNKPEIQYYIKYAESNNGIDWTRENIDCICPLNEFEATARPSVIYEDNVYKMFYSKRSIDGFRINSAQNYKVGYAESKDAKKWNRLDNKINFDTSVMGWDSEAIAYPYILAHKNKKRVMTT
;
A
#
# COMPACT_ATOMS: atom_id res chain seq x y z
N MET A 1 17.75 12.64 0.22
CA MET A 1 17.28 12.22 1.56
C MET A 1 18.05 10.96 1.97
N GLN A 2 18.69 10.96 3.15
CA GLN A 2 19.42 9.78 3.65
C GLN A 2 18.52 9.03 4.65
N ILE A 3 18.32 7.73 4.45
CA ILE A 3 17.69 6.87 5.40
C ILE A 3 18.77 6.32 6.33
N LYS A 4 18.61 6.62 7.61
CA LYS A 4 19.53 6.19 8.68
C LYS A 4 18.79 5.21 9.58
N ASN A 5 19.50 4.22 10.11
CA ASN A 5 19.00 3.30 11.14
C ASN A 5 17.79 2.48 10.68
N ARG A 6 18.04 1.37 10.02
CA ARG A 6 17.03 0.34 9.73
C ARG A 6 16.81 -0.53 10.97
N LYS A 7 15.55 -0.86 11.25
CA LYS A 7 15.20 -1.74 12.36
C LYS A 7 14.15 -2.74 11.89
N PHE A 8 14.38 -4.01 12.16
CA PHE A 8 13.35 -5.03 12.08
C PHE A 8 12.36 -4.84 13.22
N LEU A 9 11.07 -4.80 12.92
CA LEU A 9 10.03 -4.54 13.91
C LEU A 9 9.25 -5.80 14.25
N TYR A 10 8.78 -6.53 13.22
CA TYR A 10 7.87 -7.63 13.40
C TYR A 10 7.85 -8.57 12.19
N SER A 11 7.64 -9.85 12.44
CA SER A 11 7.24 -10.86 11.46
C SER A 11 6.11 -11.71 12.03
N VAL A 12 5.27 -12.25 11.16
CA VAL A 12 4.23 -13.19 11.54
C VAL A 12 4.87 -14.50 12.02
N GLU A 13 4.45 -14.95 13.19
CA GLU A 13 4.76 -16.29 13.70
C GLU A 13 3.81 -17.29 13.04
N LYS A 14 4.32 -18.36 12.45
CA LYS A 14 3.57 -19.39 11.71
C LYS A 14 2.73 -20.31 12.61
N ASN A 15 2.14 -19.79 13.67
CA ASN A 15 1.38 -20.53 14.68
C ASN A 15 -0.15 -20.40 14.54
N SER A 16 -0.63 -19.59 13.61
CA SER A 16 -2.05 -19.36 13.36
C SER A 16 -2.42 -19.65 11.91
N GLU A 17 -3.47 -20.44 11.67
CA GLU A 17 -3.90 -20.82 10.32
C GLU A 17 -4.33 -19.62 9.48
N TRP A 18 -4.98 -18.61 10.06
CA TRP A 18 -5.43 -17.42 9.35
C TRP A 18 -4.33 -16.38 9.15
N SER A 19 -3.24 -16.44 9.94
CA SER A 19 -2.09 -15.56 9.87
C SER A 19 -0.80 -16.39 9.85
N TRP A 20 -0.51 -16.97 8.69
CA TRP A 20 0.59 -17.91 8.52
C TRP A 20 1.88 -17.27 8.01
N SER A 21 1.75 -16.26 7.15
CA SER A 21 2.90 -15.64 6.48
C SER A 21 2.61 -14.19 6.08
N HIS A 22 3.66 -13.45 5.81
CA HIS A 22 3.66 -12.08 5.29
C HIS A 22 3.16 -11.01 6.26
N CYS A 23 3.80 -9.85 6.18
CA CYS A 23 3.37 -8.58 6.75
C CYS A 23 3.30 -7.55 5.61
N HIS A 24 2.30 -7.70 4.72
CA HIS A 24 2.21 -6.89 3.51
C HIS A 24 1.73 -5.46 3.79
N LYS A 25 2.35 -4.49 3.08
CA LYS A 25 1.86 -3.12 2.97
C LYS A 25 1.61 -2.47 4.34
N PRO A 26 2.66 -2.33 5.17
CA PRO A 26 2.51 -1.66 6.45
C PRO A 26 1.90 -0.27 6.25
N THR A 27 0.83 0.01 6.99
CA THR A 27 0.03 1.23 6.86
C THR A 27 -0.18 1.82 8.25
N PRO A 28 0.66 2.78 8.67
CA PRO A 28 0.64 3.33 10.02
C PRO A 28 -0.49 4.35 10.20
N LEU A 29 -1.03 4.36 11.42
CA LEU A 29 -1.94 5.38 11.96
C LEU A 29 -1.44 5.80 13.35
N ILE A 30 -1.30 7.11 13.57
CA ILE A 30 -1.06 7.66 14.90
C ILE A 30 -2.36 7.58 15.69
N ILE A 31 -2.38 6.77 16.74
CA ILE A 31 -3.54 6.61 17.63
C ILE A 31 -3.53 7.73 18.68
N ASP A 32 -2.38 7.93 19.32
CA ASP A 32 -2.12 8.96 20.32
C ASP A 32 -0.62 9.32 20.33
N ASN A 33 -0.18 10.12 21.30
CA ASN A 33 1.22 10.56 21.40
C ASN A 33 2.21 9.41 21.54
N ASP A 34 1.80 8.29 22.14
CA ASP A 34 2.70 7.20 22.52
C ASP A 34 2.36 5.88 21.82
N THR A 35 1.43 5.93 20.85
CA THR A 35 0.97 4.75 20.12
C THR A 35 0.91 4.99 18.63
N ILE A 36 1.67 4.21 17.87
CA ILE A 36 1.52 4.08 16.41
C ILE A 36 0.97 2.69 16.13
N ARG A 37 -0.22 2.61 15.51
CA ARG A 37 -0.80 1.37 15.01
C ARG A 37 -0.34 1.13 13.59
N ILE A 38 0.18 -0.07 13.30
CA ILE A 38 0.59 -0.49 11.97
C ILE A 38 -0.38 -1.57 11.49
N TYR A 39 -1.26 -1.22 10.56
CA TYR A 39 -2.08 -2.20 9.85
C TYR A 39 -1.25 -2.88 8.77
N PHE A 40 -1.48 -4.16 8.55
CA PHE A 40 -0.83 -4.92 7.49
C PHE A 40 -1.69 -6.09 7.04
N GLY A 41 -1.46 -6.56 5.80
CA GLY A 41 -2.06 -7.79 5.32
C GLY A 41 -1.22 -9.00 5.69
N THR A 42 -1.86 -10.03 6.21
CA THR A 42 -1.25 -11.34 6.44
C THR A 42 -1.96 -12.40 5.61
N ARG A 43 -1.27 -13.48 5.27
CA ARG A 43 -1.85 -14.60 4.53
C ARG A 43 -2.07 -15.78 5.43
N SER A 44 -3.26 -16.39 5.29
CA SER A 44 -3.56 -17.68 5.87
C SER A 44 -2.73 -18.80 5.22
N LYS A 45 -2.80 -20.00 5.77
CA LYS A 45 -2.09 -21.18 5.26
C LYS A 45 -2.51 -21.56 3.83
N ASP A 46 -3.75 -21.32 3.47
CA ASP A 46 -4.34 -21.53 2.14
C ASP A 46 -4.21 -20.29 1.21
N GLY A 47 -3.50 -19.26 1.63
CA GLY A 47 -3.13 -18.12 0.80
C GLY A 47 -4.09 -16.93 0.81
N VAL A 48 -5.21 -16.99 1.56
CA VAL A 48 -6.17 -15.89 1.66
C VAL A 48 -5.58 -14.74 2.50
N THR A 49 -5.60 -13.54 1.94
CA THR A 49 -5.08 -12.35 2.63
C THR A 49 -6.17 -11.68 3.47
N ARG A 50 -5.86 -11.41 4.74
CA ARG A 50 -6.68 -10.61 5.66
C ARG A 50 -5.86 -9.51 6.29
N THR A 51 -6.52 -8.45 6.76
CA THR A 51 -5.85 -7.31 7.41
C THR A 51 -5.96 -7.44 8.92
N THR A 52 -4.84 -7.17 9.60
CA THR A 52 -4.71 -7.06 11.05
C THR A 52 -3.78 -5.91 11.43
N PHE A 53 -3.37 -5.79 12.70
CA PHE A 53 -2.45 -4.75 13.13
C PHE A 53 -1.56 -5.15 14.32
N ILE A 54 -0.52 -4.37 14.51
CA ILE A 54 0.26 -4.29 15.75
C ILE A 54 0.24 -2.85 16.27
N ASP A 55 0.37 -2.64 17.58
CA ASP A 55 0.63 -1.33 18.15
C ASP A 55 2.10 -1.24 18.60
N LEU A 56 2.72 -0.14 18.20
CA LEU A 56 4.07 0.21 18.59
C LEU A 56 4.03 1.22 19.75
N ASP A 57 4.90 1.03 20.73
CA ASP A 57 5.27 2.08 21.66
C ASP A 57 6.11 3.12 20.91
N SER A 58 5.66 4.36 20.92
CA SER A 58 6.33 5.51 20.32
C SER A 58 6.68 6.60 21.34
N THR A 59 6.73 6.28 22.63
CA THR A 59 7.26 7.17 23.67
C THR A 59 8.66 7.63 23.30
N ASP A 60 9.54 6.69 22.97
CA ASP A 60 10.79 6.96 22.28
C ASP A 60 10.65 6.72 20.77
N ILE A 61 10.49 7.80 20.01
CA ILE A 61 10.37 7.72 18.55
C ILE A 61 11.63 7.14 17.86
N TYR A 62 12.77 7.11 18.53
CA TYR A 62 14.00 6.52 17.97
C TYR A 62 14.04 5.01 18.15
N ASN A 63 13.35 4.49 19.16
CA ASN A 63 13.36 3.08 19.50
C ASN A 63 11.96 2.48 19.60
N LEU A 64 11.22 2.49 18.50
CA LEU A 64 9.90 1.86 18.42
C LEU A 64 9.96 0.38 18.81
N THR A 65 9.07 -0.07 19.67
CA THR A 65 8.91 -1.47 20.06
C THR A 65 7.46 -1.92 19.94
N VAL A 66 7.24 -3.19 19.62
CA VAL A 66 5.90 -3.76 19.59
C VAL A 66 5.38 -3.91 21.01
N LYS A 67 4.23 -3.30 21.32
CA LYS A 67 3.57 -3.40 22.64
C LYS A 67 2.27 -4.20 22.61
N TYR A 68 1.68 -4.39 21.41
CA TYR A 68 0.47 -5.17 21.24
C TYR A 68 0.43 -5.81 19.85
N ILE A 69 -0.06 -7.03 19.76
CA ILE A 69 -0.29 -7.77 18.51
C ILE A 69 -1.75 -8.18 18.50
N HIS A 70 -2.49 -7.78 17.48
CA HIS A 70 -3.90 -8.14 17.32
C HIS A 70 -4.02 -9.56 16.76
N ASP A 71 -4.88 -10.36 17.37
CA ASP A 71 -4.95 -11.82 17.19
C ASP A 71 -6.04 -12.29 16.21
N LYS A 72 -6.72 -11.37 15.54
CA LYS A 72 -7.80 -11.66 14.59
C LYS A 72 -7.84 -10.65 13.43
N PRO A 73 -8.53 -10.97 12.32
CA PRO A 73 -8.81 -9.99 11.28
C PRO A 73 -9.66 -8.83 11.82
N ILE A 74 -9.35 -7.61 11.40
CA ILE A 74 -10.12 -6.40 11.79
C ILE A 74 -11.40 -6.22 10.95
N PHE A 75 -11.48 -6.88 9.81
CA PHE A 75 -12.66 -7.16 8.99
C PHE A 75 -12.38 -8.40 8.15
N ASP A 76 -13.42 -9.11 7.74
CA ASP A 76 -13.24 -10.34 6.96
C ASP A 76 -13.28 -10.06 5.45
N ILE A 77 -13.00 -11.10 4.65
CA ILE A 77 -13.18 -11.09 3.19
C ILE A 77 -14.65 -10.88 2.82
N GLY A 78 -14.91 -10.54 1.57
CA GLY A 78 -16.25 -10.31 1.06
C GLY A 78 -17.06 -11.59 0.90
N LYS A 79 -18.35 -11.42 0.60
CA LYS A 79 -19.25 -12.51 0.23
C LYS A 79 -18.78 -13.17 -1.07
N ILE A 80 -19.11 -14.43 -1.27
CA ILE A 80 -18.83 -15.16 -2.52
C ILE A 80 -19.33 -14.34 -3.73
N GLY A 81 -18.44 -14.12 -4.70
CA GLY A 81 -18.70 -13.36 -5.92
C GLY A 81 -18.46 -11.85 -5.82
N THR A 82 -18.13 -11.31 -4.64
CA THR A 82 -17.70 -9.91 -4.52
C THR A 82 -16.22 -9.77 -4.91
N PHE A 83 -15.79 -8.54 -5.16
CA PHE A 83 -14.43 -8.24 -5.65
C PHE A 83 -13.30 -8.61 -4.66
N ASP A 84 -13.63 -8.94 -3.42
CA ASP A 84 -12.72 -9.19 -2.31
C ASP A 84 -13.00 -10.52 -1.57
N ASP A 85 -13.67 -11.46 -2.24
CA ASP A 85 -14.03 -12.76 -1.67
C ASP A 85 -12.83 -13.70 -1.44
N SER A 86 -11.69 -13.41 -2.05
CA SER A 86 -10.46 -14.21 -1.95
C SER A 86 -9.31 -13.46 -1.28
N GLY A 87 -9.56 -12.26 -0.78
CA GLY A 87 -8.60 -11.49 0.00
C GLY A 87 -8.90 -10.01 0.12
N ALA A 88 -8.56 -9.44 1.28
CA ALA A 88 -8.72 -8.03 1.61
C ALA A 88 -7.45 -7.50 2.31
N ASN A 89 -6.71 -6.62 1.64
CA ASN A 89 -5.41 -6.14 2.10
C ASN A 89 -5.37 -4.62 2.21
N VAL A 90 -5.07 -4.10 3.39
CA VAL A 90 -4.95 -2.66 3.64
C VAL A 90 -4.04 -1.97 2.64
N SER A 91 -4.38 -0.73 2.29
CA SER A 91 -3.58 0.10 1.41
C SER A 91 -3.39 1.53 1.91
N SER A 92 -4.43 2.19 2.36
CA SER A 92 -4.34 3.55 2.90
C SER A 92 -5.31 3.74 4.04
N ILE A 93 -5.02 4.70 4.91
CA ILE A 93 -5.85 5.00 6.05
C ILE A 93 -5.95 6.52 6.24
N VAL A 94 -7.16 7.02 6.47
CA VAL A 94 -7.45 8.44 6.68
C VAL A 94 -8.41 8.60 7.85
N LYS A 95 -8.00 9.35 8.86
CA LYS A 95 -8.87 9.71 9.98
C LYS A 95 -9.51 11.07 9.70
N VAL A 96 -10.83 11.11 9.73
CA VAL A 96 -11.63 12.34 9.61
C VAL A 96 -12.57 12.39 10.80
N ASP A 97 -12.39 13.36 11.65
CA ASP A 97 -13.10 13.48 12.91
C ASP A 97 -13.00 12.18 13.74
N ASN A 98 -14.11 11.56 14.06
CA ASN A 98 -14.17 10.31 14.81
C ASN A 98 -14.32 9.05 13.95
N VAL A 99 -14.19 9.19 12.61
CA VAL A 99 -14.30 8.07 11.67
C VAL A 99 -12.94 7.82 11.01
N ILE A 100 -12.54 6.57 10.97
CA ILE A 100 -11.35 6.14 10.27
C ILE A 100 -11.79 5.40 9.00
N TYR A 101 -11.36 5.91 7.84
CA TYR A 101 -11.55 5.29 6.54
C TYR A 101 -10.30 4.46 6.21
N MET A 102 -10.48 3.20 5.91
CA MET A 102 -9.43 2.32 5.41
C MET A 102 -9.75 1.91 3.98
N TYR A 103 -8.88 2.30 3.06
CA TYR A 103 -8.92 1.85 1.67
C TYR A 103 -8.11 0.57 1.55
N TYR A 104 -8.71 -0.46 0.95
CA TYR A 104 -8.10 -1.77 0.84
C TYR A 104 -8.17 -2.33 -0.57
N ILE A 105 -7.29 -3.24 -0.87
CA ILE A 105 -7.27 -3.99 -2.13
C ILE A 105 -8.08 -5.26 -1.92
N GLY A 106 -9.19 -5.39 -2.64
CA GLY A 106 -9.89 -6.65 -2.80
C GLY A 106 -9.24 -7.49 -3.89
N TRP A 107 -9.21 -8.80 -3.70
CA TRP A 107 -8.52 -9.74 -4.55
C TRP A 107 -9.42 -10.89 -4.98
N ASN A 108 -9.44 -11.17 -6.30
CA ASN A 108 -10.05 -12.36 -6.87
C ASN A 108 -9.06 -13.11 -7.76
N PRO A 109 -9.09 -14.44 -7.80
CA PRO A 109 -8.42 -15.20 -8.83
C PRO A 109 -9.08 -14.97 -10.20
N SER A 110 -8.36 -15.24 -11.28
CA SER A 110 -8.86 -15.15 -12.63
C SER A 110 -8.28 -16.27 -13.49
N THR A 111 -8.96 -16.62 -14.58
CA THR A 111 -8.56 -17.75 -15.44
C THR A 111 -7.49 -17.39 -16.45
N THR A 112 -7.52 -16.19 -17.01
CA THR A 112 -6.58 -15.76 -18.07
C THR A 112 -5.35 -15.04 -17.53
N VAL A 113 -5.47 -14.45 -16.35
CA VAL A 113 -4.40 -13.81 -15.59
C VAL A 113 -4.54 -14.27 -14.13
N HIS A 114 -3.48 -14.22 -13.35
CA HIS A 114 -3.50 -14.81 -12.02
C HIS A 114 -4.38 -14.06 -11.00
N THR A 115 -4.73 -12.79 -11.26
CA THR A 115 -5.49 -11.99 -10.31
C THR A 115 -6.26 -10.86 -10.96
N ARG A 116 -7.35 -10.48 -10.33
CA ARG A 116 -8.08 -9.21 -10.52
C ARG A 116 -8.19 -8.51 -9.19
N ASN A 117 -7.84 -7.25 -9.18
CA ASN A 117 -7.91 -6.43 -7.98
C ASN A 117 -8.76 -5.20 -8.25
N SER A 118 -9.48 -4.80 -7.22
CA SER A 118 -10.26 -3.55 -7.16
C SER A 118 -10.12 -2.94 -5.77
N ILE A 119 -10.53 -1.71 -5.58
CA ILE A 119 -10.38 -0.98 -4.32
C ILE A 119 -11.72 -0.89 -3.61
N GLY A 120 -11.73 -1.27 -2.35
CA GLY A 120 -12.85 -1.09 -1.44
C GLY A 120 -12.55 -0.09 -0.33
N VAL A 121 -13.57 0.25 0.44
CA VAL A 121 -13.47 1.07 1.63
C VAL A 121 -14.23 0.44 2.79
N VAL A 122 -13.61 0.44 3.95
CA VAL A 122 -14.22 0.09 5.24
C VAL A 122 -14.03 1.23 6.22
N VAL A 123 -14.91 1.35 7.20
CA VAL A 123 -14.86 2.40 8.21
C VAL A 123 -14.82 1.84 9.61
N SER A 124 -14.12 2.55 10.48
CA SER A 124 -14.08 2.28 11.92
C SER A 124 -14.63 3.48 12.69
N LYS A 125 -15.38 3.17 13.76
CA LYS A 125 -15.89 4.13 14.75
C LYS A 125 -15.38 3.81 16.17
N ASP A 126 -14.54 2.80 16.31
CA ASP A 126 -13.96 2.30 17.56
C ASP A 126 -12.45 2.55 17.64
N ASN A 127 -12.00 3.67 17.08
CA ASN A 127 -10.59 4.06 17.02
C ASN A 127 -9.69 3.02 16.31
N GLY A 128 -10.24 2.35 15.29
CA GLY A 128 -9.50 1.45 14.40
C GLY A 128 -9.29 0.02 14.91
N TRP A 129 -10.04 -0.41 15.93
CA TRP A 129 -10.01 -1.79 16.41
C TRP A 129 -10.70 -2.77 15.48
N SER A 130 -11.84 -2.34 14.91
CA SER A 130 -12.59 -3.10 13.91
C SER A 130 -13.09 -2.18 12.80
N PHE A 131 -13.39 -2.77 11.66
CA PHE A 131 -13.87 -2.05 10.48
C PHE A 131 -15.09 -2.73 9.89
N GLN A 132 -15.98 -1.93 9.32
CA GLN A 132 -17.19 -2.39 8.65
C GLN A 132 -17.23 -1.91 7.20
N ARG A 133 -17.65 -2.78 6.28
CA ARG A 133 -17.90 -2.38 4.89
C ARG A 133 -19.03 -1.38 4.82
N ILE A 134 -18.86 -0.36 4.00
CA ILE A 134 -19.92 0.57 3.63
C ILE A 134 -20.73 -0.02 2.47
N TYR A 135 -20.03 -0.72 1.56
CA TYR A 135 -20.59 -1.33 0.36
C TYR A 135 -20.01 -2.73 0.15
N ASP A 136 -20.81 -3.63 -0.48
CA ASP A 136 -20.30 -4.93 -0.95
C ASP A 136 -19.51 -4.79 -2.27
N GLY A 137 -19.72 -3.72 -3.02
CA GLY A 137 -19.00 -3.42 -4.27
C GLY A 137 -17.74 -2.59 -4.07
N SER A 138 -16.87 -2.59 -5.08
CA SER A 138 -15.66 -1.75 -5.12
C SER A 138 -16.01 -0.28 -5.37
N ILE A 139 -15.20 0.62 -4.80
CA ILE A 139 -15.29 2.08 -5.04
C ILE A 139 -14.38 2.55 -6.19
N LEU A 140 -13.43 1.73 -6.58
CA LEU A 140 -12.57 1.97 -7.74
C LEU A 140 -12.23 0.64 -8.41
N ASP A 141 -12.64 0.50 -9.67
CA ASP A 141 -12.40 -0.69 -10.49
C ASP A 141 -11.94 -0.28 -11.89
N ARG A 142 -11.77 -1.26 -12.76
CA ARG A 142 -11.47 -1.09 -14.18
C ARG A 142 -12.53 -0.24 -14.88
N THR A 143 -12.10 0.47 -15.89
CA THR A 143 -12.96 1.26 -16.79
C THR A 143 -12.63 0.96 -18.25
N LYS A 144 -13.34 1.58 -19.17
CA LYS A 144 -13.03 1.51 -20.62
C LYS A 144 -11.62 2.03 -20.93
N ASP A 145 -11.11 2.99 -20.15
CA ASP A 145 -9.80 3.62 -20.35
C ASP A 145 -8.70 2.96 -19.49
N GLU A 146 -9.07 2.20 -18.46
CA GLU A 146 -8.19 1.46 -17.56
C GLU A 146 -8.67 0.00 -17.42
N PRO A 147 -8.52 -0.83 -18.46
CA PRO A 147 -9.25 -2.10 -18.56
C PRO A 147 -8.65 -3.26 -17.76
N TYR A 148 -7.45 -3.10 -17.19
CA TYR A 148 -6.71 -4.27 -16.73
C TYR A 148 -6.77 -4.51 -15.22
N TYR A 149 -6.50 -3.46 -14.40
CA TYR A 149 -6.19 -3.67 -12.99
C TYR A 149 -6.24 -2.34 -12.22
N THR A 150 -6.77 -2.36 -11.00
CA THR A 150 -6.60 -1.31 -10.00
C THR A 150 -6.03 -1.92 -8.73
N GLY A 151 -5.07 -1.24 -8.11
CA GLY A 151 -4.34 -1.80 -6.96
C GLY A 151 -4.04 -0.74 -5.91
N ALA A 152 -2.96 -0.95 -5.17
CA ALA A 152 -2.59 -0.15 -4.01
C ALA A 152 -2.80 1.35 -4.19
N VAL A 153 -3.40 1.98 -3.19
CA VAL A 153 -3.71 3.41 -3.16
C VAL A 153 -3.02 4.09 -1.99
N ASP A 154 -2.79 5.39 -2.11
CA ASP A 154 -2.64 6.32 -1.00
C ASP A 154 -3.69 7.42 -1.12
N VAL A 155 -4.40 7.69 -0.03
CA VAL A 155 -5.50 8.67 0.02
C VAL A 155 -5.19 9.72 1.06
N ARG A 156 -5.47 10.98 0.71
CA ARG A 156 -5.39 12.12 1.60
C ARG A 156 -6.61 12.99 1.48
N LYS A 157 -7.07 13.53 2.60
CA LYS A 157 -8.06 14.59 2.63
C LYS A 157 -7.36 15.93 2.88
N GLU A 158 -7.49 16.85 1.95
CA GLU A 158 -6.95 18.20 2.04
C GLU A 158 -8.09 19.19 1.90
N LYS A 159 -8.40 19.90 2.99
CA LYS A 159 -9.60 20.76 3.07
C LYS A 159 -10.87 19.95 2.72
N ASN A 160 -11.54 20.29 1.63
CA ASN A 160 -12.78 19.66 1.18
C ASN A 160 -12.57 18.64 0.04
N ILE A 161 -11.34 18.41 -0.39
CA ILE A 161 -11.02 17.51 -1.50
C ILE A 161 -10.27 16.29 -0.97
N TRP A 162 -10.70 15.11 -1.42
CA TRP A 162 -9.99 13.86 -1.24
C TRP A 162 -9.15 13.62 -2.48
N LYS A 163 -7.89 13.31 -2.30
CA LYS A 163 -6.92 12.99 -3.34
C LYS A 163 -6.51 11.54 -3.21
N MET A 164 -6.48 10.83 -4.33
CA MET A 164 -6.00 9.45 -4.39
C MET A 164 -4.92 9.32 -5.43
N TRP A 165 -3.81 8.71 -5.05
CA TRP A 165 -2.83 8.14 -5.97
C TRP A 165 -3.01 6.64 -5.95
N TYR A 166 -3.15 6.00 -7.10
CA TYR A 166 -3.47 4.59 -7.19
C TYR A 166 -2.69 3.87 -8.28
N THR A 167 -2.44 2.59 -8.05
CA THR A 167 -1.82 1.71 -9.02
C THR A 167 -2.85 1.31 -10.06
N SER A 168 -2.58 1.57 -11.34
CA SER A 168 -3.37 1.14 -12.49
C SER A 168 -2.57 0.19 -13.37
N GLY A 169 -3.21 -0.84 -13.91
CA GLY A 169 -2.59 -1.75 -14.86
C GLY A 169 -2.47 -1.10 -16.22
N LYS A 170 -1.25 -1.08 -16.76
CA LYS A 170 -0.97 -0.55 -18.11
C LYS A 170 -1.16 -1.61 -19.18
N VAL A 171 -0.62 -2.80 -18.96
CA VAL A 171 -0.70 -3.94 -19.87
C VAL A 171 -0.29 -5.24 -19.16
N TRP A 172 -0.88 -6.36 -19.56
CA TRP A 172 -0.37 -7.69 -19.25
C TRP A 172 0.59 -8.14 -20.36
N LYS A 173 1.77 -8.61 -19.96
CA LYS A 173 2.78 -9.16 -20.87
C LYS A 173 3.04 -10.63 -20.52
N MET A 174 3.23 -11.44 -21.54
CA MET A 174 3.69 -12.83 -21.34
C MET A 174 5.20 -12.84 -21.13
N ILE A 175 5.65 -13.18 -19.93
CA ILE A 175 7.06 -13.32 -19.54
C ILE A 175 7.29 -14.75 -19.12
N ASN A 176 8.15 -15.49 -19.83
CA ASN A 176 8.44 -16.88 -19.54
C ASN A 176 7.17 -17.76 -19.38
N ASN A 177 6.21 -17.61 -20.30
CA ASN A 177 4.90 -18.27 -20.31
C ASN A 177 4.00 -17.97 -19.09
N LYS A 178 4.24 -16.86 -18.40
CA LYS A 178 3.38 -16.35 -17.30
C LYS A 178 2.92 -14.95 -17.61
N PRO A 179 1.64 -14.62 -17.37
CA PRO A 179 1.18 -13.25 -17.51
C PRO A 179 1.72 -12.41 -16.34
N GLU A 180 2.50 -11.38 -16.67
CA GLU A 180 3.00 -10.39 -15.73
C GLU A 180 2.45 -9.01 -16.08
N ILE A 181 2.03 -8.27 -15.07
CA ILE A 181 1.43 -6.97 -15.27
C ILE A 181 2.45 -5.84 -15.13
N GLN A 182 2.46 -4.95 -16.10
CA GLN A 182 3.08 -3.64 -15.99
C GLN A 182 2.05 -2.67 -15.46
N TYR A 183 2.38 -1.94 -14.41
CA TYR A 183 1.53 -0.90 -13.85
C TYR A 183 2.28 0.40 -13.60
N TYR A 184 1.50 1.45 -13.45
CA TYR A 184 1.92 2.81 -13.21
C TYR A 184 1.04 3.45 -12.13
N ILE A 185 1.41 4.63 -11.65
CA ILE A 185 0.64 5.34 -10.65
C ILE A 185 -0.14 6.46 -11.30
N LYS A 186 -1.45 6.51 -11.03
CA LYS A 186 -2.40 7.50 -11.53
C LYS A 186 -3.03 8.30 -10.40
N TYR A 187 -3.85 9.28 -10.74
CA TYR A 187 -4.49 10.20 -9.82
C TYR A 187 -6.00 10.24 -10.00
N ALA A 188 -6.72 10.41 -8.87
CA ALA A 188 -8.15 10.66 -8.83
C ALA A 188 -8.50 11.65 -7.71
N GLU A 189 -9.64 12.33 -7.84
CA GLU A 189 -10.21 13.23 -6.83
C GLU A 189 -11.61 12.80 -6.44
N SER A 190 -12.01 13.18 -5.22
CA SER A 190 -13.36 12.94 -4.71
C SER A 190 -13.78 14.05 -3.73
N ASN A 191 -15.07 14.31 -3.65
CA ASN A 191 -15.64 15.20 -2.65
C ASN A 191 -16.01 14.49 -1.34
N ASN A 192 -16.17 13.17 -1.37
CA ASN A 192 -16.66 12.39 -0.22
C ASN A 192 -15.75 11.22 0.17
N GLY A 193 -14.66 10.96 -0.61
CA GLY A 193 -13.75 9.84 -0.39
C GLY A 193 -14.28 8.48 -0.87
N ILE A 194 -15.41 8.45 -1.58
CA ILE A 194 -16.09 7.24 -2.04
C ILE A 194 -16.27 7.27 -3.57
N ASP A 195 -16.84 8.34 -4.08
CA ASP A 195 -17.08 8.52 -5.51
C ASP A 195 -15.89 9.26 -6.14
N TRP A 196 -15.13 8.57 -6.98
CA TRP A 196 -13.85 9.04 -7.49
C TRP A 196 -13.93 9.45 -8.96
N THR A 197 -13.51 10.67 -9.25
CA THR A 197 -13.35 11.19 -10.62
C THR A 197 -11.92 10.95 -11.08
N ARG A 198 -11.77 10.27 -12.22
CA ARG A 198 -10.50 9.97 -12.89
C ARG A 198 -10.37 10.81 -14.17
N GLU A 199 -9.35 11.65 -14.23
CA GLU A 199 -9.06 12.50 -15.40
C GLU A 199 -7.96 11.90 -16.30
N ASN A 200 -7.65 10.60 -16.12
CA ASN A 200 -6.61 9.87 -16.83
C ASN A 200 -5.19 10.46 -16.65
N ILE A 201 -4.90 11.00 -15.46
CA ILE A 201 -3.61 11.62 -15.13
C ILE A 201 -2.61 10.56 -14.71
N ASP A 202 -1.51 10.43 -15.45
CA ASP A 202 -0.38 9.58 -15.13
C ASP A 202 0.61 10.33 -14.23
N CYS A 203 0.79 9.85 -13.00
CA CYS A 203 1.72 10.43 -12.03
C CYS A 203 3.14 9.89 -12.17
N ILE A 204 3.27 8.56 -12.09
CA ILE A 204 4.56 7.87 -12.22
C ILE A 204 4.44 6.81 -13.31
N CYS A 205 5.05 7.09 -14.44
CA CYS A 205 5.17 6.14 -15.54
C CYS A 205 6.40 5.24 -15.38
N PRO A 206 6.34 3.98 -15.85
CA PRO A 206 7.52 3.15 -16.04
C PRO A 206 8.54 3.82 -16.96
N LEU A 207 9.84 3.71 -16.64
CA LEU A 207 10.93 4.25 -17.47
C LEU A 207 11.23 3.39 -18.69
N ASN A 208 10.84 2.12 -18.65
CA ASN A 208 11.02 1.19 -19.75
C ASN A 208 9.89 0.15 -19.75
N GLU A 209 9.90 -0.72 -20.73
CA GLU A 209 8.85 -1.72 -20.94
C GLU A 209 8.79 -2.84 -19.88
N PHE A 210 9.80 -2.99 -19.06
CA PHE A 210 9.86 -4.01 -18.01
C PHE A 210 9.65 -3.42 -16.61
N GLU A 211 9.72 -2.11 -16.42
CA GLU A 211 9.49 -1.51 -15.11
C GLU A 211 7.99 -1.47 -14.78
N ALA A 212 7.66 -1.74 -13.53
CA ALA A 212 6.34 -1.54 -12.94
C ALA A 212 6.46 -0.68 -11.67
N THR A 213 5.59 0.33 -11.52
CA THR A 213 5.58 1.26 -10.38
C THR A 213 4.25 1.19 -9.64
N ALA A 214 4.28 0.98 -8.32
CA ALA A 214 3.09 0.70 -7.52
C ALA A 214 3.23 1.24 -6.09
N ARG A 215 2.15 1.13 -5.33
CA ARG A 215 2.11 1.44 -3.89
C ARG A 215 2.65 2.83 -3.60
N PRO A 216 1.96 3.88 -4.03
CA PRO A 216 2.29 5.24 -3.66
C PRO A 216 2.14 5.44 -2.14
N SER A 217 2.96 6.31 -1.58
CA SER A 217 2.80 6.89 -0.25
C SER A 217 3.25 8.34 -0.30
N VAL A 218 2.34 9.27 -0.07
CA VAL A 218 2.53 10.69 -0.32
C VAL A 218 2.50 11.49 0.98
N ILE A 219 3.39 12.44 1.12
CA ILE A 219 3.30 13.51 2.14
C ILE A 219 3.35 14.86 1.46
N TYR A 220 2.71 15.85 2.09
CA TYR A 220 2.85 17.26 1.70
C TYR A 220 3.64 18.00 2.76
N GLU A 221 4.74 18.60 2.34
CA GLU A 221 5.68 19.29 3.21
C GLU A 221 6.49 20.32 2.43
N ASP A 222 6.77 21.47 3.04
CA ASP A 222 7.52 22.57 2.43
C ASP A 222 6.94 23.01 1.09
N ASN A 223 5.60 23.02 0.98
CA ASN A 223 4.84 23.32 -0.23
C ASN A 223 5.12 22.39 -1.42
N VAL A 224 5.56 21.15 -1.14
CA VAL A 224 5.84 20.11 -2.14
C VAL A 224 5.23 18.79 -1.71
N TYR A 225 4.57 18.11 -2.63
CA TYR A 225 4.19 16.72 -2.47
C TYR A 225 5.41 15.84 -2.72
N LYS A 226 5.67 14.91 -1.81
CA LYS A 226 6.76 13.95 -1.89
C LYS A 226 6.16 12.55 -1.90
N MET A 227 6.40 11.77 -2.94
CA MET A 227 5.90 10.41 -3.08
C MET A 227 7.04 9.41 -2.97
N PHE A 228 6.85 8.42 -2.11
CA PHE A 228 7.60 7.18 -2.10
C PHE A 228 6.76 6.10 -2.75
N TYR A 229 7.35 5.24 -3.55
CA TYR A 229 6.62 4.19 -4.25
C TYR A 229 7.48 2.95 -4.45
N SER A 230 6.85 1.82 -4.71
CA SER A 230 7.56 0.61 -5.10
C SER A 230 7.85 0.62 -6.59
N LYS A 231 9.03 0.17 -6.99
CA LYS A 231 9.37 -0.15 -8.38
C LYS A 231 10.04 -1.51 -8.46
N ARG A 232 9.79 -2.23 -9.55
CA ARG A 232 10.40 -3.53 -9.83
C ARG A 232 10.44 -3.81 -11.33
N SER A 233 11.22 -4.78 -11.76
CA SER A 233 11.03 -5.35 -13.09
C SER A 233 9.80 -6.27 -13.13
N ILE A 234 9.14 -6.40 -14.26
CA ILE A 234 8.16 -7.47 -14.48
C ILE A 234 8.83 -8.78 -14.91
N ASP A 235 10.08 -8.72 -15.35
CA ASP A 235 10.89 -9.90 -15.68
C ASP A 235 11.86 -10.21 -14.54
N GLY A 236 11.84 -11.45 -14.08
CA GLY A 236 12.80 -12.00 -13.12
C GLY A 236 12.68 -11.52 -11.66
N PHE A 237 11.75 -10.66 -11.30
CA PHE A 237 11.71 -10.06 -9.95
C PHE A 237 11.52 -11.06 -8.79
N ARG A 238 11.03 -12.28 -9.07
CA ARG A 238 10.85 -13.32 -8.03
C ARG A 238 12.09 -14.20 -7.84
N ILE A 239 13.05 -14.14 -8.75
CA ILE A 239 14.21 -15.04 -8.77
C ILE A 239 15.55 -14.29 -8.83
N ASN A 240 15.54 -12.99 -9.06
CA ASN A 240 16.72 -12.14 -9.15
C ASN A 240 16.54 -10.89 -8.28
N SER A 241 17.28 -10.77 -7.21
CA SER A 241 17.21 -9.63 -6.27
C SER A 241 17.46 -8.29 -6.95
N ALA A 242 18.30 -8.22 -7.98
CA ALA A 242 18.53 -6.99 -8.74
C ALA A 242 17.28 -6.48 -9.46
N GLN A 243 16.35 -7.37 -9.82
CA GLN A 243 15.08 -7.07 -10.49
C GLN A 243 13.90 -6.93 -9.51
N ASN A 244 14.12 -7.24 -8.22
CA ASN A 244 13.09 -7.24 -7.19
C ASN A 244 12.67 -5.82 -6.77
N TYR A 245 11.76 -5.75 -5.83
CA TYR A 245 11.21 -4.49 -5.34
C TYR A 245 12.28 -3.58 -4.72
N LYS A 246 12.26 -2.33 -5.17
CA LYS A 246 13.03 -1.21 -4.65
C LYS A 246 12.11 -0.02 -4.42
N VAL A 247 12.59 0.94 -3.64
CA VAL A 247 11.86 2.19 -3.39
C VAL A 247 12.23 3.24 -4.42
N GLY A 248 11.23 3.88 -5.01
CA GLY A 248 11.36 5.07 -5.84
C GLY A 248 10.92 6.32 -5.10
N TYR A 249 11.29 7.49 -5.64
CA TYR A 249 10.98 8.80 -5.07
C TYR A 249 10.64 9.82 -6.16
N ALA A 250 9.62 10.64 -5.89
CA ALA A 250 9.23 11.72 -6.79
C ALA A 250 8.70 12.93 -6.00
N GLU A 251 8.75 14.10 -6.63
CA GLU A 251 8.24 15.36 -6.11
C GLU A 251 7.22 16.00 -7.08
N SER A 252 6.23 16.70 -6.53
CA SER A 252 5.22 17.44 -7.27
C SER A 252 4.82 18.73 -6.55
N LYS A 253 4.48 19.76 -7.31
CA LYS A 253 3.93 21.01 -6.75
C LYS A 253 2.39 21.02 -6.75
N ASP A 254 1.76 20.21 -7.60
CA ASP A 254 0.31 20.22 -7.84
C ASP A 254 -0.38 18.87 -7.55
N ALA A 255 0.36 17.88 -7.04
CA ALA A 255 -0.09 16.51 -6.79
C ALA A 255 -0.37 15.67 -8.05
N LYS A 256 -0.38 16.26 -9.23
CA LYS A 256 -0.75 15.66 -10.52
C LYS A 256 0.45 15.42 -11.42
N LYS A 257 1.34 16.41 -11.57
CA LYS A 257 2.58 16.33 -12.36
C LYS A 257 3.77 16.03 -11.47
N TRP A 258 4.40 14.90 -11.68
CA TRP A 258 5.47 14.40 -10.83
C TRP A 258 6.82 14.36 -11.55
N ASN A 259 7.84 14.80 -10.85
CA ASN A 259 9.24 14.66 -11.27
C ASN A 259 9.87 13.50 -10.51
N ARG A 260 10.25 12.42 -11.22
CA ARG A 260 10.96 11.27 -10.63
C ARG A 260 12.39 11.67 -10.26
N LEU A 261 12.76 11.38 -9.02
CA LEU A 261 14.02 11.75 -8.41
C LEU A 261 14.61 10.57 -7.62
N ASP A 262 14.51 9.36 -8.18
CA ASP A 262 14.90 8.10 -7.53
C ASP A 262 16.34 8.15 -6.99
N ASN A 263 17.23 8.89 -7.64
CA ASN A 263 18.63 9.09 -7.23
C ASN A 263 18.80 10.02 -6.01
N LYS A 264 17.77 10.75 -5.61
CA LYS A 264 17.82 11.61 -4.39
C LYS A 264 17.67 10.83 -3.09
N ILE A 265 17.24 9.57 -3.16
CA ILE A 265 17.14 8.70 -1.99
C ILE A 265 18.22 7.63 -2.04
N ASN A 266 18.90 7.44 -0.90
CA ASN A 266 19.78 6.31 -0.69
C ASN A 266 19.04 5.25 0.13
N PHE A 267 18.16 4.47 -0.53
CA PHE A 267 17.34 3.45 0.09
C PHE A 267 17.36 2.18 -0.77
N ASP A 268 18.50 1.51 -0.75
CA ASP A 268 18.66 0.23 -1.44
C ASP A 268 18.67 -0.93 -0.43
N THR A 269 18.59 -2.16 -0.91
CA THR A 269 18.70 -3.37 -0.11
C THR A 269 20.01 -3.44 0.65
N SER A 270 20.01 -4.11 1.79
CA SER A 270 21.25 -4.43 2.53
C SER A 270 22.04 -5.51 1.80
N VAL A 271 23.33 -5.60 2.07
CA VAL A 271 24.18 -6.66 1.50
C VAL A 271 23.75 -8.04 2.01
N MET A 272 23.29 -8.13 3.25
CA MET A 272 22.78 -9.34 3.87
C MET A 272 21.72 -9.00 4.91
N GLY A 273 20.95 -10.01 5.34
CA GLY A 273 19.92 -9.87 6.36
C GLY A 273 18.50 -9.85 5.79
N TRP A 274 17.56 -9.43 6.62
CA TRP A 274 16.12 -9.52 6.34
C TRP A 274 15.63 -8.64 5.19
N ASP A 275 16.38 -7.62 4.80
CA ASP A 275 16.07 -6.67 3.71
C ASP A 275 17.07 -6.74 2.54
N SER A 276 17.79 -7.88 2.40
CA SER A 276 18.83 -8.03 1.36
C SER A 276 18.27 -8.35 -0.03
N GLU A 277 17.08 -8.92 -0.14
CA GLU A 277 16.51 -9.32 -1.42
C GLU A 277 15.55 -8.28 -2.02
N ALA A 278 14.79 -7.61 -1.17
CA ALA A 278 13.78 -6.64 -1.58
C ALA A 278 13.44 -5.63 -0.48
N ILE A 279 13.04 -4.44 -0.90
CA ILE A 279 12.38 -3.46 -0.03
C ILE A 279 11.10 -3.03 -0.74
N ALA A 280 9.97 -3.50 -0.23
CA ALA A 280 8.69 -3.33 -0.88
C ALA A 280 7.71 -2.48 -0.07
N TYR A 281 6.74 -1.90 -0.75
CA TYR A 281 5.57 -1.26 -0.20
C TYR A 281 5.86 -0.16 0.83
N PRO A 282 6.67 0.87 0.47
CA PRO A 282 6.99 1.94 1.38
C PRO A 282 5.73 2.68 1.83
N TYR A 283 5.69 3.04 3.12
CA TYR A 283 4.74 4.00 3.66
C TYR A 283 5.47 5.01 4.54
N ILE A 284 5.30 6.29 4.23
CA ILE A 284 5.94 7.36 4.98
C ILE A 284 5.03 7.86 6.08
N LEU A 285 5.56 7.89 7.30
CA LEU A 285 4.91 8.43 8.49
C LEU A 285 5.71 9.63 9.02
N ALA A 286 5.04 10.73 9.28
CA ALA A 286 5.57 11.86 10.03
C ALA A 286 4.96 11.86 11.44
N HIS A 287 5.81 11.78 12.47
CA HIS A 287 5.41 11.80 13.87
C HIS A 287 6.52 12.42 14.73
N LYS A 288 6.16 13.28 15.72
CA LYS A 288 7.10 13.96 16.65
C LYS A 288 8.30 14.59 15.90
N ASN A 289 8.02 15.32 14.82
CA ASN A 289 9.04 15.95 13.96
C ASN A 289 10.06 14.98 13.33
N LYS A 290 9.74 13.70 13.25
CA LYS A 290 10.54 12.67 12.59
C LYS A 290 9.75 12.01 11.48
N LYS A 291 10.48 11.55 10.47
CA LYS A 291 9.93 10.77 9.36
C LYS A 291 10.46 9.35 9.42
N ARG A 292 9.55 8.43 9.18
CA ARG A 292 9.86 7.02 9.08
C ARG A 292 9.28 6.45 7.81
N VAL A 293 10.02 5.57 7.18
CA VAL A 293 9.52 4.78 6.06
C VAL A 293 9.36 3.35 6.57
N MET A 294 8.11 2.89 6.59
CA MET A 294 7.76 1.51 6.88
C MET A 294 7.80 0.72 5.57
N THR A 295 8.36 -0.46 5.57
CA THR A 295 8.47 -1.34 4.39
C THR A 295 8.20 -2.80 4.78
N THR A 296 7.97 -3.60 3.78
CA THR A 296 7.94 -5.06 3.89
C THR A 296 9.23 -5.62 3.36
#